data_f85736786a9241b089c47b237acf73fb
#
_entry.id   f85736786a9241b089c47b237acf73fb
#
_cell.length_a   1.000
_cell.length_b   1.000
_cell.length_c   1.000
_cell.angle_alpha   90.00
_cell.angle_beta   90.00
_cell.angle_gamma   90.00
#
_symmetry.space_group_name_H-M   'P 1'
#
loop_
_entity.id
_entity.type
_entity.pdbx_description
1 polymer ?
#
loop_
_entity_poly.entity_id
_entity_poly.type
_entity_poly.pdbx_seq_one_letter_code
_entity_poly.pdbx_strand_id
1 'polypeptide(L)'
;MNLFSRWTPGDFTREAAEFCSLAQESYGLDLDYSPGTLKQLEELLCEKFNPGSADDNAALIVSMGCYVGEVIIRSHGGCWRADEELFHSPAVVIEGKLQTRTFPLSRVWRRFEYGEEQSLVSYYGEVRRTLARL
;
A
#
# COMPACT_ATOMS: atom_id res chain seq x y z
N MET A 1 -7.75 15.48 -11.92
CA MET A 1 -6.31 15.38 -12.21
C MET A 1 -5.68 14.35 -11.27
N ASN A 2 -4.88 13.45 -11.80
CA ASN A 2 -4.16 12.47 -11.01
C ASN A 2 -2.91 13.12 -10.41
N LEU A 3 -2.82 13.20 -9.08
CA LEU A 3 -1.67 13.80 -8.38
C LEU A 3 -0.36 13.06 -8.67
N PHE A 4 -0.45 11.80 -9.06
CA PHE A 4 0.71 10.95 -9.27
C PHE A 4 1.11 10.79 -10.73
N SER A 5 0.48 11.55 -11.64
CA SER A 5 0.66 11.38 -13.09
C SER A 5 2.10 11.56 -13.56
N ARG A 6 2.91 12.30 -12.80
CA ARG A 6 4.33 12.54 -13.13
C ARG A 6 5.28 11.65 -12.33
N TRP A 7 4.76 10.82 -11.44
CA TRP A 7 5.61 9.93 -10.65
C TRP A 7 6.14 8.78 -11.50
N THR A 8 7.41 8.48 -11.33
CA THR A 8 8.03 7.28 -11.90
C THR A 8 7.96 6.15 -10.89
N PRO A 9 8.19 4.89 -11.30
CA PRO A 9 8.29 3.80 -10.33
C PRO A 9 9.29 4.08 -9.20
N GLY A 10 10.41 4.75 -9.51
CA GLY A 10 11.39 5.11 -8.49
C GLY A 10 10.88 6.08 -7.44
N ASP A 11 9.93 6.95 -7.80
CA ASP A 11 9.32 7.87 -6.84
C ASP A 11 8.53 7.10 -5.78
N PHE A 12 7.78 6.08 -6.20
CA PHE A 12 7.02 5.23 -5.26
C PHE A 12 7.95 4.43 -4.36
N THR A 13 9.03 3.89 -4.92
CA THR A 13 10.03 3.12 -4.16
C THR A 13 10.71 4.00 -3.10
N ARG A 14 11.05 5.23 -3.47
CA ARG A 14 11.68 6.18 -2.55
C ARG A 14 10.73 6.55 -1.42
N GLU A 15 9.46 6.81 -1.75
CA GLU A 15 8.45 7.14 -0.75
C GLU A 15 8.25 5.99 0.24
N ALA A 16 8.26 4.75 -0.25
CA ALA A 16 8.20 3.57 0.60
C ALA A 16 9.39 3.49 1.55
N ALA A 17 10.60 3.80 1.07
CA ALA A 17 11.81 3.81 1.90
C ALA A 17 11.72 4.89 2.98
N GLU A 18 11.19 6.06 2.65
CA GLU A 18 10.96 7.12 3.63
C GLU A 18 9.98 6.67 4.70
N PHE A 19 8.95 5.92 4.31
CA PHE A 19 8.03 5.34 5.29
C PHE A 19 8.74 4.38 6.24
N CYS A 20 9.63 3.54 5.73
CA CYS A 20 10.42 2.63 6.59
C CYS A 20 11.20 3.40 7.65
N SER A 21 11.84 4.51 7.26
CA SER A 21 12.58 5.36 8.20
C SER A 21 11.66 6.00 9.23
N LEU A 22 10.53 6.53 8.79
CA LEU A 22 9.52 7.11 9.68
C LEU A 22 9.01 6.07 10.68
N ALA A 23 8.70 4.87 10.21
CA ALA A 23 8.17 3.80 11.06
C ALA A 23 9.18 3.39 12.14
N GLN A 24 10.47 3.32 11.78
CA GLN A 24 11.52 3.02 12.74
C GLN A 24 11.65 4.13 13.78
N GLU A 25 11.71 5.38 13.34
CA GLU A 25 11.92 6.53 14.22
C GLU A 25 10.72 6.81 15.13
N SER A 26 9.52 6.73 14.58
CA SER A 26 8.31 7.14 15.30
C SER A 26 7.61 6.02 16.04
N TYR A 27 7.74 4.77 15.55
CA TYR A 27 6.99 3.64 16.08
C TYR A 27 7.86 2.43 16.47
N GLY A 28 9.16 2.51 16.21
CA GLY A 28 10.07 1.40 16.52
C GLY A 28 9.83 0.16 15.67
N LEU A 29 9.19 0.30 14.52
CA LEU A 29 8.95 -0.81 13.61
C LEU A 29 10.09 -1.00 12.62
N ASP A 30 10.54 -2.23 12.48
CA ASP A 30 11.63 -2.60 11.58
C ASP A 30 11.02 -3.28 10.35
N LEU A 31 10.73 -2.48 9.32
CA LEU A 31 10.02 -2.91 8.13
C LEU A 31 10.99 -3.32 7.02
N ASP A 32 10.88 -4.55 6.56
CA ASP A 32 11.80 -5.15 5.58
C ASP A 32 11.12 -5.57 4.28
N TYR A 33 9.90 -5.08 4.05
CA TYR A 33 9.07 -5.39 2.88
C TYR A 33 8.56 -6.83 2.83
N SER A 34 8.76 -7.62 3.87
CA SER A 34 8.17 -8.96 3.91
C SER A 34 6.67 -8.86 4.20
N PRO A 35 5.87 -9.79 3.68
CA PRO A 35 4.41 -9.78 3.92
C PRO A 35 4.05 -9.81 5.40
N GLY A 36 4.85 -10.45 6.23
CA GLY A 36 4.61 -10.50 7.69
C GLY A 36 4.60 -9.13 8.35
N THR A 37 5.28 -8.12 7.78
CA THR A 37 5.28 -6.77 8.35
C THR A 37 3.93 -6.08 8.22
N LEU A 38 3.06 -6.54 7.34
CA LEU A 38 1.72 -5.97 7.21
C LEU A 38 0.89 -6.22 8.46
N LYS A 39 1.14 -7.32 9.18
CA LYS A 39 0.51 -7.58 10.46
C LYS A 39 0.95 -6.55 11.51
N GLN A 40 2.24 -6.20 11.51
CA GLN A 40 2.77 -5.18 12.42
C GLN A 40 2.12 -3.82 12.13
N LEU A 41 1.96 -3.47 10.84
CA LEU A 41 1.28 -2.23 10.45
C LEU A 41 -0.19 -2.26 10.88
N GLU A 42 -0.87 -3.38 10.70
CA GLU A 42 -2.28 -3.52 11.10
C GLU A 42 -2.45 -3.31 12.61
N GLU A 43 -1.56 -3.88 13.41
CA GLU A 43 -1.56 -3.69 14.86
C GLU A 43 -1.34 -2.22 15.23
N LEU A 44 -0.41 -1.55 14.55
CA LEU A 44 -0.16 -0.13 14.75
C LEU A 44 -1.41 0.70 14.43
N LEU A 45 -2.08 0.39 13.31
CA LEU A 45 -3.27 1.12 12.89
C LEU A 45 -4.41 0.94 13.90
N CYS A 46 -4.60 -0.27 14.41
CA CYS A 46 -5.61 -0.53 15.43
C CYS A 46 -5.33 0.25 16.72
N GLU A 47 -4.05 0.37 17.09
CA GLU A 47 -3.66 1.02 18.34
C GLU A 47 -3.70 2.55 18.25
N LYS A 48 -3.27 3.13 17.13
CA LYS A 48 -2.98 4.56 17.02
C LYS A 48 -3.99 5.37 16.22
N PHE A 49 -4.82 4.74 15.40
CA PHE A 49 -5.68 5.47 14.46
C PHE A 49 -7.12 5.00 14.55
N ASN A 50 -8.04 5.97 14.58
CA ASN A 50 -9.48 5.69 14.62
C ASN A 50 -10.09 5.79 13.22
N PRO A 51 -11.18 5.06 12.95
CA PRO A 51 -11.93 5.26 11.71
C PRO A 51 -12.33 6.74 11.52
N GLY A 52 -12.42 7.17 10.27
CA GLY A 52 -12.73 8.55 9.93
C GLY A 52 -11.55 9.49 9.95
N SER A 53 -10.31 8.96 9.99
CA SER A 53 -9.11 9.77 10.12
C SER A 53 -8.31 9.93 8.82
N ALA A 54 -8.86 9.49 7.67
CA ALA A 54 -8.11 9.53 6.42
C ALA A 54 -7.66 10.94 6.02
N ASP A 55 -8.57 11.92 6.10
CA ASP A 55 -8.23 13.29 5.69
C ASP A 55 -7.12 13.91 6.53
N ASP A 56 -7.03 13.53 7.80
CA ASP A 56 -6.01 14.06 8.71
C ASP A 56 -4.65 13.39 8.52
N ASN A 57 -4.58 12.32 7.74
CA ASN A 57 -3.38 11.50 7.59
C ASN A 57 -2.97 11.31 6.12
N ALA A 58 -3.29 12.27 5.26
CA ALA A 58 -3.09 12.14 3.82
C ALA A 58 -1.64 11.79 3.44
N ALA A 59 -0.66 12.47 4.01
CA ALA A 59 0.75 12.22 3.70
C ALA A 59 1.19 10.82 4.16
N LEU A 60 0.74 10.42 5.34
CA LEU A 60 1.07 9.10 5.88
C LEU A 60 0.44 7.99 5.02
N ILE A 61 -0.78 8.21 4.54
CA ILE A 61 -1.48 7.26 3.67
C ILE A 61 -0.70 7.05 2.38
N VAL A 62 -0.18 8.12 1.78
CA VAL A 62 0.61 8.01 0.54
C VAL A 62 1.86 7.16 0.79
N SER A 63 2.64 7.48 1.81
CA SER A 63 3.89 6.76 2.08
C SER A 63 3.65 5.31 2.51
N MET A 64 2.65 5.08 3.35
CA MET A 64 2.28 3.72 3.77
C MET A 64 1.75 2.90 2.57
N GLY A 65 0.94 3.51 1.72
CA GLY A 65 0.43 2.86 0.51
C GLY A 65 1.55 2.48 -0.44
N CYS A 66 2.57 3.33 -0.58
CA CYS A 66 3.77 2.99 -1.36
C CYS A 66 4.50 1.80 -0.76
N TYR A 67 4.61 1.74 0.56
CA TYR A 67 5.20 0.59 1.25
C TYR A 67 4.42 -0.70 0.95
N VAL A 68 3.10 -0.67 1.09
CA VAL A 68 2.25 -1.84 0.82
C VAL A 68 2.41 -2.30 -0.62
N GLY A 69 2.44 -1.36 -1.57
CA GLY A 69 2.67 -1.68 -2.98
C GLY A 69 4.02 -2.34 -3.22
N GLU A 70 5.08 -1.86 -2.55
CA GLU A 70 6.41 -2.46 -2.66
C GLU A 70 6.44 -3.88 -2.07
N VAL A 71 5.69 -4.14 -1.01
CA VAL A 71 5.55 -5.51 -0.47
C VAL A 71 4.98 -6.43 -1.54
N ILE A 72 3.94 -6.00 -2.24
CA ILE A 72 3.32 -6.77 -3.32
C ILE A 72 4.31 -7.01 -4.45
N ILE A 73 4.98 -5.95 -4.91
CA ILE A 73 5.93 -6.03 -6.02
C ILE A 73 7.08 -6.99 -5.71
N ARG A 74 7.63 -6.88 -4.52
CA ARG A 74 8.77 -7.73 -4.12
C ARG A 74 8.38 -9.18 -3.91
N SER A 75 7.12 -9.45 -3.58
CA SER A 75 6.62 -10.81 -3.38
C SER A 75 6.13 -11.48 -4.66
N HIS A 76 5.55 -10.71 -5.58
CA HIS A 76 4.84 -11.26 -6.74
C HIS A 76 5.31 -10.67 -8.08
N GLY A 77 6.19 -9.68 -8.07
CA GLY A 77 6.56 -8.94 -9.26
C GLY A 77 5.55 -7.85 -9.55
N GLY A 78 5.74 -7.18 -10.66
CA GLY A 78 4.86 -6.10 -11.06
C GLY A 78 5.57 -4.75 -11.08
N CYS A 79 4.84 -3.72 -11.46
CA CYS A 79 5.37 -2.37 -11.42
C CYS A 79 4.27 -1.35 -11.18
N TRP A 80 4.69 -0.18 -10.71
CA TRP A 80 3.78 0.95 -10.51
C TRP A 80 3.33 1.55 -11.83
N ARG A 81 2.05 1.95 -11.89
CA ARG A 81 1.46 2.70 -13.00
C ARG A 81 0.76 3.91 -12.43
N ALA A 82 1.44 5.06 -12.53
CA ALA A 82 0.90 6.32 -12.03
C ALA A 82 -0.20 6.90 -12.94
N ASP A 83 -0.22 6.48 -14.18
CA ASP A 83 -1.15 6.95 -15.20
C ASP A 83 -2.48 6.19 -15.23
N GLU A 84 -2.69 5.21 -14.35
CA GLU A 84 -3.97 4.54 -14.24
C GLU A 84 -5.01 5.50 -13.66
N GLU A 85 -6.13 5.64 -14.36
CA GLU A 85 -7.17 6.58 -13.96
C GLU A 85 -8.26 5.94 -13.11
N LEU A 86 -8.33 4.63 -13.07
CA LEU A 86 -9.34 3.92 -12.30
C LEU A 86 -9.16 4.25 -10.81
N PHE A 87 -10.21 4.75 -10.18
CA PHE A 87 -10.24 5.20 -8.79
C PHE A 87 -9.30 6.38 -8.49
N HIS A 88 -8.76 7.05 -9.52
CA HIS A 88 -7.83 8.19 -9.36
C HIS A 88 -6.65 7.87 -8.43
N SER A 89 -6.20 6.62 -8.45
CA SER A 89 -5.14 6.14 -7.58
C SER A 89 -4.12 5.36 -8.41
N PRO A 90 -2.83 5.46 -8.08
CA PRO A 90 -1.83 4.67 -8.79
C PRO A 90 -2.04 3.19 -8.54
N ALA A 91 -1.74 2.39 -9.55
CA ALA A 91 -1.90 0.96 -9.50
C ALA A 91 -0.55 0.24 -9.45
N VAL A 92 -0.52 -0.92 -8.82
CA VAL A 92 0.51 -1.92 -9.05
C VAL A 92 -0.07 -2.90 -10.08
N VAL A 93 0.64 -3.06 -11.19
CA VAL A 93 0.22 -3.93 -12.28
C VAL A 93 1.13 -5.15 -12.29
N ILE A 94 0.55 -6.33 -12.18
CA ILE A 94 1.27 -7.59 -12.16
C ILE A 94 0.97 -8.32 -13.46
N GLU A 95 2.02 -8.55 -14.25
CA GLU A 95 1.91 -9.24 -15.52
C GLU A 95 1.89 -10.76 -15.29
N GLY A 96 1.18 -11.48 -16.15
CA GLY A 96 1.08 -12.92 -16.07
C GLY A 96 0.13 -13.42 -17.15
N LYS A 97 -0.55 -14.53 -16.90
CA LYS A 97 -1.56 -15.05 -17.84
C LYS A 97 -2.67 -14.05 -18.06
N LEU A 98 -3.07 -13.36 -16.99
CA LEU A 98 -3.98 -12.22 -17.03
C LEU A 98 -3.31 -11.09 -16.28
N GLN A 99 -3.45 -9.87 -16.80
CA GLN A 99 -2.93 -8.69 -16.11
C GLN A 99 -3.79 -8.39 -14.90
N THR A 100 -3.16 -8.29 -13.75
CA THR A 100 -3.84 -7.96 -12.50
C THR A 100 -3.44 -6.56 -12.05
N ARG A 101 -4.43 -5.74 -11.74
CA ARG A 101 -4.23 -4.40 -11.19
C ARG A 101 -4.73 -4.36 -9.76
N THR A 102 -3.95 -3.72 -8.89
CA THR A 102 -4.36 -3.51 -7.51
C THR A 102 -3.95 -2.10 -7.08
N PHE A 103 -4.64 -1.55 -6.08
CA PHE A 103 -4.55 -0.13 -5.74
C PHE A 103 -4.19 0.05 -4.26
N PRO A 104 -2.88 -0.04 -3.92
CA PRO A 104 -2.47 -0.02 -2.52
C PRO A 104 -2.81 1.27 -1.76
N LEU A 105 -2.63 2.44 -2.41
CA LEU A 105 -2.92 3.71 -1.75
C LEU A 105 -4.42 3.84 -1.44
N SER A 106 -5.26 3.39 -2.37
CA SER A 106 -6.71 3.40 -2.18
C SER A 106 -7.10 2.51 -0.99
N ARG A 107 -6.50 1.33 -0.87
CA ARG A 107 -6.80 0.43 0.26
C ARG A 107 -6.34 1.04 1.58
N VAL A 108 -5.16 1.66 1.62
CA VAL A 108 -4.68 2.30 2.85
C VAL A 108 -5.61 3.45 3.25
N TRP A 109 -6.04 4.25 2.27
CA TRP A 109 -7.01 5.31 2.54
C TRP A 109 -8.28 4.74 3.19
N ARG A 110 -8.82 3.66 2.61
CA ARG A 110 -10.03 3.02 3.15
C ARG A 110 -9.79 2.43 4.54
N ARG A 111 -8.59 1.93 4.81
CA ARG A 111 -8.25 1.41 6.13
C ARG A 111 -8.32 2.52 7.18
N PHE A 112 -7.79 3.72 6.89
CA PHE A 112 -7.88 4.87 7.79
C PHE A 112 -9.31 5.37 7.93
N GLU A 113 -10.09 5.33 6.86
CA GLU A 113 -11.45 5.89 6.87
C GLU A 113 -12.48 4.95 7.48
N TYR A 114 -12.42 3.66 7.15
CA TYR A 114 -13.46 2.71 7.52
C TYR A 114 -13.06 1.72 8.62
N GLY A 115 -11.79 1.55 8.87
CA GLY A 115 -11.33 0.71 9.98
C GLY A 115 -10.92 -0.70 9.59
N GLU A 116 -10.98 -1.62 10.54
CA GLU A 116 -10.42 -2.98 10.44
C GLU A 116 -11.00 -3.84 9.33
N GLU A 117 -12.20 -3.57 8.88
CA GLU A 117 -12.80 -4.31 7.77
C GLU A 117 -12.04 -4.12 6.45
N GLN A 118 -11.18 -3.09 6.38
CA GLN A 118 -10.31 -2.82 5.26
C GLN A 118 -8.85 -3.21 5.55
N SER A 119 -8.65 -4.27 6.32
CA SER A 119 -7.36 -4.73 6.80
C SER A 119 -6.32 -4.88 5.69
N LEU A 120 -5.10 -4.43 5.95
CA LEU A 120 -3.97 -4.57 5.03
C LEU A 120 -3.54 -6.03 4.88
N VAL A 121 -3.67 -6.81 5.96
CA VAL A 121 -3.38 -8.25 5.92
C VAL A 121 -4.37 -8.96 5.00
N SER A 122 -5.66 -8.65 5.13
CA SER A 122 -6.70 -9.20 4.26
C SER A 122 -6.47 -8.81 2.81
N TYR A 123 -6.08 -7.56 2.57
CA TYR A 123 -5.79 -7.05 1.24
C TYR A 123 -4.69 -7.87 0.56
N TYR A 124 -3.58 -8.07 1.25
CA TYR A 124 -2.47 -8.86 0.71
C TYR A 124 -2.93 -10.29 0.42
N GLY A 125 -3.72 -10.87 1.32
CA GLY A 125 -4.30 -12.20 1.13
C GLY A 125 -5.20 -12.29 -0.10
N GLU A 126 -6.00 -11.24 -0.36
CA GLU A 126 -6.86 -11.17 -1.55
C GLU A 126 -6.03 -11.16 -2.83
N VAL A 127 -4.96 -10.34 -2.86
CA VAL A 127 -4.06 -10.28 -4.01
C VAL A 127 -3.42 -11.64 -4.26
N ARG A 128 -2.89 -12.27 -3.22
CA ARG A 128 -2.24 -13.57 -3.32
C ARG A 128 -3.19 -14.64 -3.84
N ARG A 129 -4.42 -14.68 -3.34
CA ARG A 129 -5.42 -15.65 -3.79
C ARG A 129 -5.82 -15.44 -5.24
N THR A 130 -5.98 -14.17 -5.64
CA THR A 130 -6.30 -13.83 -7.02
C THR A 130 -5.20 -14.32 -7.97
N LEU A 131 -3.94 -14.06 -7.62
CA LEU A 131 -2.81 -14.50 -8.46
C LEU A 131 -2.70 -16.01 -8.52
N ALA A 132 -3.01 -16.72 -7.44
CA ALA A 132 -2.95 -18.18 -7.40
C ALA A 132 -3.97 -18.85 -8.31
N ARG A 133 -5.06 -18.15 -8.66
CA ARG A 133 -6.10 -18.67 -9.55
C ARG A 133 -5.78 -18.48 -11.02
N LEU A 134 -4.80 -17.70 -11.34
CA LEU A 134 -4.38 -17.42 -12.72
C LEU A 134 -3.38 -18.48 -13.19
#